data_0e9b2c8732f021a38cc09ff04c23431a
#
_entry.id   0e9b2c8732f021a38cc09ff04c23431a
#
_cell.length_a   1.000
_cell.length_b   1.000
_cell.length_c   1.000
_cell.angle_alpha   90.00
_cell.angle_beta   90.00
_cell.angle_gamma   90.00
#
_symmetry.space_group_name_H-M   'P 1'
#
loop_
_entity.id
_entity.type
_entity.pdbx_description
1 polymer ?
#
loop_
_entity_poly.entity_id
_entity_poly.type
_entity_poly.pdbx_seq_one_letter_code
_entity_poly.pdbx_strand_id
1 'polypeptide(L)'
;GLVDDDELKAALSVMGQATYNQEFECSFIGNVKGSIYGELISKLEDEKRIARVPHDPSYPVNTAWDLGYNDSTAILFYQNVGHAINIIDSYENNNKAFPHYAQILKEKDYTYNEHIGPHDLDQTDFATGRTRREVAYQLGLRFKIAPKLSIEDGIHAVKMLLPRCYIDVDNCKKFINALRHFHRMYKEKDRMYYSKPNHDWSSHMNDALRTLATGLENEKFENVKVRQQQYMSLIHI
;
A
#
# COMPACT_ATOMS: atom_id res chain seq x y z
N GLY A 1 -9.10 32.49 -9.69
CA GLY A 1 -9.87 32.05 -10.82
C GLY A 1 -10.04 30.55 -10.74
N LEU A 2 -11.26 30.10 -10.73
CA LEU A 2 -11.60 28.68 -10.86
C LEU A 2 -11.44 28.30 -12.33
N VAL A 3 -10.71 27.22 -12.61
CA VAL A 3 -10.62 26.64 -13.97
C VAL A 3 -11.98 26.07 -14.30
N ASP A 4 -12.50 26.37 -15.50
CA ASP A 4 -13.83 25.93 -15.94
C ASP A 4 -13.82 24.42 -16.22
N ASP A 5 -14.95 23.73 -15.98
CA ASP A 5 -15.12 22.29 -16.23
C ASP A 5 -14.83 21.89 -17.68
N ASP A 6 -15.04 22.80 -18.63
CA ASP A 6 -14.78 22.55 -20.04
C ASP A 6 -13.28 22.68 -20.38
N GLU A 7 -12.54 23.54 -19.69
CA GLU A 7 -11.07 23.60 -19.77
C GLU A 7 -10.43 22.35 -19.16
N LEU A 8 -10.98 21.81 -18.05
CA LEU A 8 -10.54 20.56 -17.43
C LEU A 8 -10.76 19.36 -18.37
N LYS A 9 -11.91 19.27 -19.04
CA LYS A 9 -12.20 18.23 -20.03
C LYS A 9 -11.30 18.33 -21.26
N ALA A 10 -11.00 19.54 -21.73
CA ALA A 10 -10.09 19.77 -22.84
C ALA A 10 -8.66 19.36 -22.47
N ALA A 11 -8.18 19.70 -21.28
CA ALA A 11 -6.88 19.30 -20.78
C ALA A 11 -6.75 17.76 -20.68
N LEU A 12 -7.79 17.08 -20.16
CA LEU A 12 -7.85 15.63 -20.09
C LEU A 12 -7.74 14.96 -21.47
N SER A 13 -8.39 15.51 -22.48
CA SER A 13 -8.38 14.97 -23.85
C SER A 13 -7.02 15.11 -24.54
N VAL A 14 -6.24 16.13 -24.19
CA VAL A 14 -4.94 16.45 -24.81
C VAL A 14 -3.77 15.76 -24.07
N MET A 15 -3.82 15.72 -22.73
CA MET A 15 -2.70 15.24 -21.91
C MET A 15 -2.77 13.74 -21.58
N GLY A 16 -3.92 13.11 -21.75
CA GLY A 16 -4.20 11.76 -21.26
C GLY A 16 -4.41 11.69 -19.76
N GLN A 17 -5.17 10.69 -19.31
CA GLN A 17 -5.62 10.56 -17.91
C GLN A 17 -4.47 10.58 -16.89
N ALA A 18 -3.35 9.93 -17.21
CA ALA A 18 -2.22 9.84 -16.29
C ALA A 18 -1.54 11.19 -16.03
N THR A 19 -1.33 11.99 -17.08
CA THR A 19 -0.70 13.31 -16.98
C THR A 19 -1.65 14.34 -16.37
N TYR A 20 -2.94 14.27 -16.72
CA TYR A 20 -3.97 15.10 -16.13
C TYR A 20 -4.05 14.93 -14.60
N ASN A 21 -4.08 13.68 -14.12
CA ASN A 21 -4.11 13.38 -12.68
C ASN A 21 -2.84 13.90 -11.98
N GLN A 22 -1.70 13.86 -12.64
CA GLN A 22 -0.42 14.32 -12.08
C GLN A 22 -0.36 15.85 -11.94
N GLU A 23 -0.91 16.62 -12.88
CA GLU A 23 -0.77 18.08 -12.93
C GLU A 23 -1.94 18.84 -12.30
N PHE A 24 -3.17 18.36 -12.49
CA PHE A 24 -4.37 19.07 -12.07
C PHE A 24 -4.98 18.57 -10.75
N GLU A 25 -4.90 17.30 -10.42
CA GLU A 25 -5.43 16.79 -9.16
C GLU A 25 -4.52 17.10 -7.96
N CYS A 26 -3.22 17.37 -8.16
CA CYS A 26 -2.35 17.85 -7.10
C CYS A 26 -2.71 19.24 -6.54
N SER A 27 -3.56 20.01 -7.23
CA SER A 27 -3.95 21.36 -6.81
C SER A 27 -5.34 21.44 -6.14
N PHE A 28 -6.10 20.34 -6.11
CA PHE A 28 -7.39 20.27 -5.41
C PHE A 28 -7.25 19.54 -4.08
N ILE A 29 -6.70 20.22 -3.07
CA ILE A 29 -6.78 19.81 -1.66
C ILE A 29 -8.18 20.14 -1.13
N GLY A 30 -9.18 19.46 -1.68
CA GLY A 30 -10.49 19.35 -1.10
C GLY A 30 -10.71 17.91 -0.68
N ASN A 31 -11.07 17.63 0.56
CA ASN A 31 -11.39 16.28 1.00
C ASN A 31 -12.36 15.64 0.03
N VAL A 32 -11.92 14.60 -0.69
CA VAL A 32 -12.78 13.83 -1.58
C VAL A 32 -13.97 13.33 -0.77
N LYS A 33 -15.17 13.64 -1.22
CA LYS A 33 -16.40 13.26 -0.50
C LYS A 33 -16.40 11.72 -0.32
N GLY A 34 -16.47 11.26 0.92
CA GLY A 34 -16.41 9.84 1.25
C GLY A 34 -14.99 9.27 1.38
N SER A 35 -13.97 10.13 1.45
CA SER A 35 -12.57 9.71 1.69
C SER A 35 -12.46 8.84 2.94
N ILE A 36 -11.70 7.76 2.83
CA ILE A 36 -11.53 6.77 3.90
C ILE A 36 -10.42 7.18 4.87
N TYR A 37 -9.37 7.85 4.36
CA TYR A 37 -8.19 8.24 5.11
C TYR A 37 -7.96 9.76 5.16
N GLY A 38 -8.86 10.58 4.58
CA GLY A 38 -8.65 12.01 4.40
C GLY A 38 -8.26 12.76 5.67
N GLU A 39 -8.96 12.55 6.79
CA GLU A 39 -8.64 13.19 8.07
C GLU A 39 -7.26 12.77 8.60
N LEU A 40 -6.88 11.47 8.44
CA LEU A 40 -5.59 10.99 8.88
C LEU A 40 -4.46 11.55 8.03
N ILE A 41 -4.67 11.69 6.72
CA ILE A 41 -3.67 12.28 5.83
C ILE A 41 -3.47 13.76 6.15
N SER A 42 -4.54 14.52 6.34
CA SER A 42 -4.43 15.92 6.79
C SER A 42 -3.64 16.05 8.10
N LYS A 43 -3.90 15.15 9.05
CA LYS A 43 -3.15 15.12 10.32
C LYS A 43 -1.66 14.79 10.10
N LEU A 44 -1.32 13.82 9.22
CA LEU A 44 0.06 13.50 8.90
C LEU A 44 0.80 14.69 8.23
N GLU A 45 0.09 15.46 7.40
CA GLU A 45 0.61 16.68 6.79
C GLU A 45 0.86 17.78 7.85
N ASP A 46 -0.09 18.03 8.72
CA ASP A 46 0.03 19.01 9.82
C ASP A 46 1.20 18.65 10.77
N GLU A 47 1.36 17.35 11.07
CA GLU A 47 2.44 16.81 11.90
C GLU A 47 3.79 16.72 11.15
N LYS A 48 3.86 17.13 9.86
CA LYS A 48 5.05 17.04 9.00
C LYS A 48 5.60 15.62 8.86
N ARG A 49 4.71 14.63 8.85
CA ARG A 49 5.06 13.23 8.64
C ARG A 49 5.03 12.82 7.16
N ILE A 50 4.42 13.64 6.32
CA ILE A 50 4.58 13.61 4.86
C ILE A 50 5.64 14.66 4.53
N ALA A 51 6.89 14.21 4.45
CA ALA A 51 8.06 15.06 4.28
C ALA A 51 9.17 14.28 3.58
N ARG A 52 10.36 14.83 3.47
CA ARG A 52 11.52 14.08 2.96
C ARG A 52 11.94 13.02 3.98
N VAL A 53 11.81 11.75 3.62
CA VAL A 53 12.18 10.58 4.43
C VAL A 53 13.16 9.72 3.64
N PRO A 54 14.47 10.05 3.66
CA PRO A 54 15.46 9.33 2.87
C PRO A 54 15.66 7.90 3.38
N HIS A 55 16.11 7.02 2.49
CA HIS A 55 16.60 5.69 2.87
C HIS A 55 17.76 5.82 3.87
N ASP A 56 17.66 5.10 4.99
CA ASP A 56 18.72 4.96 5.98
C ASP A 56 19.41 3.58 5.82
N PRO A 57 20.67 3.53 5.39
CA PRO A 57 21.39 2.26 5.20
C PRO A 57 21.57 1.42 6.48
N SER A 58 21.36 2.00 7.65
CA SER A 58 21.44 1.29 8.95
C SER A 58 20.25 0.36 9.19
N TYR A 59 19.16 0.52 8.43
CA TYR A 59 17.97 -0.30 8.54
C TYR A 59 17.69 -1.03 7.22
N PRO A 60 17.35 -2.33 7.26
CA PRO A 60 16.96 -3.03 6.05
C PRO A 60 15.62 -2.50 5.52
N VAL A 61 15.45 -2.62 4.21
CA VAL A 61 14.20 -2.27 3.54
C VAL A 61 13.30 -3.49 3.48
N ASN A 62 12.05 -3.31 3.86
CA ASN A 62 10.99 -4.28 3.67
C ASN A 62 10.04 -3.81 2.57
N THR A 63 9.28 -4.73 1.99
CA THR A 63 8.30 -4.38 0.96
C THR A 63 6.93 -4.96 1.28
N ALA A 64 5.88 -4.24 0.90
CA ALA A 64 4.51 -4.72 0.95
C ALA A 64 3.86 -4.59 -0.44
N TRP A 65 3.15 -5.61 -0.87
CA TRP A 65 2.71 -5.77 -2.24
C TRP A 65 1.18 -5.89 -2.34
N ASP A 66 0.64 -5.30 -3.40
CA ASP A 66 -0.61 -5.71 -4.03
C ASP A 66 -0.30 -6.27 -5.41
N LEU A 67 -0.92 -7.38 -5.80
CA LEU A 67 -0.56 -8.12 -7.00
C LEU A 67 -1.70 -8.12 -8.01
N GLY A 68 -1.54 -7.43 -9.12
CA GLY A 68 -2.38 -7.49 -10.30
C GLY A 68 -1.56 -7.73 -11.56
N TYR A 69 -2.13 -8.41 -12.56
CA TYR A 69 -1.50 -8.53 -13.88
C TYR A 69 -2.12 -7.52 -14.86
N ASN A 70 -3.41 -7.63 -15.14
CA ASN A 70 -4.15 -6.67 -15.96
C ASN A 70 -4.38 -5.36 -15.20
N ASP A 71 -4.65 -5.47 -13.89
CA ASP A 71 -4.61 -4.36 -12.95
C ASP A 71 -3.16 -4.08 -12.53
N SER A 72 -2.94 -2.97 -11.83
CA SER A 72 -1.60 -2.61 -11.38
C SER A 72 -1.11 -3.53 -10.25
N THR A 73 0.17 -3.91 -10.31
CA THR A 73 0.91 -4.35 -9.13
C THR A 73 1.51 -3.13 -8.46
N ALA A 74 1.24 -2.98 -7.16
CA ALA A 74 1.78 -1.91 -6.33
C ALA A 74 2.75 -2.45 -5.28
N ILE A 75 3.84 -1.72 -5.04
CA ILE A 75 4.88 -2.06 -4.06
C ILE A 75 5.18 -0.85 -3.21
N LEU A 76 5.07 -0.98 -1.90
CA LEU A 76 5.56 -0.02 -0.93
C LEU A 76 6.89 -0.50 -0.35
N PHE A 77 7.88 0.39 -0.30
CA PHE A 77 9.19 0.13 0.31
C PHE A 77 9.24 0.88 1.64
N TYR A 78 9.54 0.16 2.72
CA TYR A 78 9.51 0.75 4.05
C TYR A 78 10.63 0.23 4.95
N GLN A 79 10.96 1.03 5.96
CA GLN A 79 11.91 0.70 7.00
C GLN A 79 11.25 0.77 8.38
N ASN A 80 11.51 -0.22 9.22
CA ASN A 80 11.08 -0.22 10.62
C ASN A 80 12.13 0.51 11.46
N VAL A 81 11.79 1.69 11.98
CA VAL A 81 12.69 2.52 12.80
C VAL A 81 12.08 2.67 14.18
N GLY A 82 12.42 1.76 15.10
CA GLY A 82 11.78 1.68 16.41
C GLY A 82 10.27 1.42 16.30
N HIS A 83 9.45 2.39 16.72
CA HIS A 83 7.98 2.32 16.59
C HIS A 83 7.46 2.95 15.30
N ALA A 84 8.29 3.65 14.58
CA ALA A 84 7.93 4.32 13.34
C ALA A 84 8.07 3.40 12.13
N ILE A 85 7.25 3.66 11.12
CA ILE A 85 7.31 3.04 9.80
C ILE A 85 7.65 4.12 8.80
N ASN A 86 8.84 4.10 8.27
CA ASN A 86 9.29 5.03 7.24
C ASN A 86 8.98 4.43 5.86
N ILE A 87 7.97 4.94 5.17
CA ILE A 87 7.66 4.57 3.79
C ILE A 87 8.52 5.47 2.90
N ILE A 88 9.60 4.89 2.39
CA ILE A 88 10.69 5.62 1.71
C ILE A 88 10.53 5.69 0.19
N ASP A 89 9.71 4.78 -0.37
CA ASP A 89 9.55 4.69 -1.82
C ASP A 89 8.27 3.91 -2.16
N SER A 90 7.80 4.08 -3.39
CA SER A 90 6.66 3.35 -3.93
C SER A 90 6.85 3.05 -5.42
N TYR A 91 6.34 1.92 -5.89
CA TYR A 91 6.39 1.54 -7.29
C TYR A 91 5.05 0.94 -7.72
N GLU A 92 4.59 1.29 -8.90
CA GLU A 92 3.36 0.77 -9.49
C GLU A 92 3.55 0.57 -10.99
N ASN A 93 3.12 -0.59 -11.48
CA ASN A 93 3.10 -0.89 -12.90
C ASN A 93 2.04 -1.96 -13.20
N ASN A 94 1.59 -2.06 -14.44
CA ASN A 94 0.66 -3.07 -14.92
C ASN A 94 1.24 -3.89 -16.07
N ASN A 95 0.56 -4.97 -16.45
CA ASN A 95 0.95 -5.84 -17.57
C ASN A 95 2.41 -6.33 -17.49
N LYS A 96 2.92 -6.54 -16.27
CA LYS A 96 4.25 -7.07 -15.98
C LYS A 96 4.15 -8.32 -15.12
N ALA A 97 5.05 -9.29 -15.36
CA ALA A 97 5.19 -10.48 -14.55
C ALA A 97 6.30 -10.33 -13.49
N PHE A 98 6.39 -11.26 -12.55
CA PHE A 98 7.37 -11.25 -11.45
C PHE A 98 8.83 -10.96 -11.85
N PRO A 99 9.37 -11.45 -12.99
CA PRO A 99 10.75 -11.12 -13.39
C PRO A 99 11.02 -9.63 -13.51
N HIS A 100 10.02 -8.84 -14.00
CA HIS A 100 10.14 -7.40 -14.06
C HIS A 100 10.28 -6.77 -12.67
N TYR A 101 9.45 -7.16 -11.72
CA TYR A 101 9.49 -6.61 -10.37
C TYR A 101 10.76 -7.04 -9.60
N ALA A 102 11.21 -8.29 -9.81
CA ALA A 102 12.49 -8.74 -9.26
C ALA A 102 13.68 -7.90 -9.79
N GLN A 103 13.61 -7.47 -11.06
CA GLN A 103 14.61 -6.58 -11.63
C GLN A 103 14.54 -5.17 -11.00
N ILE A 104 13.34 -4.61 -10.82
CA ILE A 104 13.13 -3.32 -10.15
C ILE A 104 13.74 -3.34 -8.73
N LEU A 105 13.53 -4.41 -7.95
CA LEU A 105 14.13 -4.51 -6.63
C LEU A 105 15.66 -4.51 -6.68
N LYS A 106 16.26 -5.19 -7.64
CA LYS A 106 17.73 -5.20 -7.83
C LYS A 106 18.28 -3.82 -8.22
N GLU A 107 17.55 -3.10 -9.07
CA GLU A 107 17.95 -1.77 -9.53
C GLU A 107 17.91 -0.70 -8.43
N LYS A 108 17.05 -0.88 -7.42
CA LYS A 108 16.97 0.04 -6.28
C LYS A 108 18.13 -0.09 -5.28
N ASP A 109 18.92 -1.14 -5.39
CA ASP A 109 20.13 -1.38 -4.59
C ASP A 109 19.93 -1.26 -3.05
N TYR A 110 18.74 -1.69 -2.58
CA TYR A 110 18.42 -1.75 -1.15
C TYR A 110 18.85 -3.09 -0.55
N THR A 111 19.26 -3.08 0.71
CA THR A 111 19.40 -4.32 1.50
C THR A 111 18.02 -4.73 1.98
N TYR A 112 17.45 -5.78 1.36
CA TYR A 112 16.12 -6.27 1.70
C TYR A 112 16.11 -7.27 2.84
N ASN A 113 15.07 -7.22 3.68
CA ASN A 113 14.82 -8.18 4.75
C ASN A 113 13.56 -9.02 4.47
N GLU A 114 12.39 -8.40 4.39
CA GLU A 114 11.11 -9.11 4.26
C GLU A 114 10.27 -8.54 3.10
N HIS A 115 9.57 -9.44 2.42
CA HIS A 115 8.55 -9.09 1.44
C HIS A 115 7.20 -9.59 1.95
N ILE A 116 6.24 -8.69 2.20
CA ILE A 116 4.88 -9.06 2.59
C ILE A 116 3.99 -9.04 1.34
N GLY A 117 3.32 -10.14 1.09
CA GLY A 117 2.40 -10.25 -0.04
C GLY A 117 1.00 -10.65 0.35
N PRO A 118 -0.01 -10.43 -0.51
CA PRO A 118 -1.38 -10.78 -0.24
C PRO A 118 -1.58 -12.31 -0.24
N HIS A 119 -2.69 -12.75 0.37
CA HIS A 119 -3.01 -14.17 0.54
C HIS A 119 -3.21 -14.93 -0.76
N ASP A 120 -3.49 -14.26 -1.87
CA ASP A 120 -3.67 -14.87 -3.19
C ASP A 120 -2.35 -15.32 -3.86
N LEU A 121 -1.20 -14.98 -3.27
CA LEU A 121 0.10 -15.56 -3.62
C LEU A 121 0.12 -17.10 -3.49
N ASP A 122 -0.67 -17.66 -2.58
CA ASP A 122 -0.80 -19.11 -2.37
C ASP A 122 -1.79 -19.79 -3.33
N GLN A 123 -2.47 -19.01 -4.21
CA GLN A 123 -3.32 -19.58 -5.24
C GLN A 123 -2.49 -20.31 -6.30
N THR A 124 -2.91 -21.55 -6.59
CA THR A 124 -2.29 -22.37 -7.62
C THR A 124 -2.82 -21.95 -9.00
N ASP A 125 -1.93 -21.67 -9.90
CA ASP A 125 -2.24 -21.45 -11.31
C ASP A 125 -2.61 -22.78 -11.99
N PHE A 126 -3.76 -22.82 -12.63
CA PHE A 126 -4.30 -24.04 -13.24
C PHE A 126 -3.43 -24.57 -14.39
N ALA A 127 -2.80 -23.69 -15.15
CA ALA A 127 -2.01 -24.08 -16.32
C ALA A 127 -0.64 -24.66 -15.94
N THR A 128 -0.03 -24.15 -14.86
CA THR A 128 1.33 -24.51 -14.45
C THR A 128 1.37 -25.44 -13.24
N GLY A 129 0.27 -25.55 -12.48
CA GLY A 129 0.21 -26.31 -11.23
C GLY A 129 1.06 -25.70 -10.10
N ARG A 130 1.59 -24.48 -10.29
CA ARG A 130 2.44 -23.78 -9.32
C ARG A 130 1.70 -22.60 -8.69
N THR A 131 2.06 -22.28 -7.43
CA THR A 131 1.57 -21.06 -6.80
C THR A 131 2.38 -19.84 -7.29
N ARG A 132 1.79 -18.67 -7.22
CA ARG A 132 2.51 -17.41 -7.50
C ARG A 132 3.70 -17.23 -6.55
N ARG A 133 3.60 -17.70 -5.30
CA ARG A 133 4.66 -17.68 -4.32
C ARG A 133 5.86 -18.54 -4.72
N GLU A 134 5.62 -19.74 -5.27
CA GLU A 134 6.68 -20.61 -5.78
C GLU A 134 7.42 -19.98 -6.97
N VAL A 135 6.69 -19.31 -7.87
CA VAL A 135 7.30 -18.58 -9.00
C VAL A 135 8.16 -17.43 -8.48
N ALA A 136 7.67 -16.66 -7.52
CA ALA A 136 8.42 -15.56 -6.90
C ALA A 136 9.68 -16.07 -6.16
N TYR A 137 9.57 -17.20 -5.46
CA TYR A 137 10.68 -17.84 -4.76
C TYR A 137 11.83 -18.24 -5.73
N GLN A 138 11.53 -18.74 -6.92
CA GLN A 138 12.53 -19.05 -7.94
C GLN A 138 13.30 -17.82 -8.43
N LEU A 139 12.73 -16.62 -8.28
CA LEU A 139 13.35 -15.33 -8.60
C LEU A 139 14.09 -14.72 -7.40
N GLY A 140 14.14 -15.44 -6.26
CA GLY A 140 14.79 -14.98 -5.04
C GLY A 140 13.89 -14.16 -4.12
N LEU A 141 12.59 -14.01 -4.43
CA LEU A 141 11.61 -13.27 -3.63
C LEU A 141 10.91 -14.22 -2.65
N ARG A 142 11.21 -14.06 -1.36
CA ARG A 142 10.58 -14.85 -0.28
C ARG A 142 9.48 -14.04 0.37
N PHE A 143 8.24 -14.40 0.09
CA PHE A 143 7.09 -13.70 0.63
C PHE A 143 6.60 -14.30 1.95
N LYS A 144 6.38 -13.44 2.91
CA LYS A 144 5.48 -13.64 4.05
C LYS A 144 4.06 -13.32 3.59
N ILE A 145 3.11 -14.18 3.90
CA ILE A 145 1.72 -13.99 3.47
C ILE A 145 0.96 -13.23 4.55
N ALA A 146 0.36 -12.11 4.16
CA ALA A 146 -0.55 -11.37 5.02
C ALA A 146 -1.85 -12.17 5.25
N PRO A 147 -2.45 -12.11 6.45
CA PRO A 147 -3.70 -12.80 6.73
C PRO A 147 -4.84 -12.31 5.84
N LYS A 148 -5.73 -13.22 5.45
CA LYS A 148 -6.95 -12.87 4.73
C LYS A 148 -7.95 -12.26 5.72
N LEU A 149 -8.13 -10.96 5.65
CA LEU A 149 -9.11 -10.22 6.44
C LEU A 149 -10.22 -9.64 5.56
N SER A 150 -11.30 -9.19 6.19
CA SER A 150 -12.31 -8.40 5.48
C SER A 150 -11.71 -7.06 5.03
N ILE A 151 -12.34 -6.42 4.05
CA ILE A 151 -11.91 -5.08 3.59
C ILE A 151 -11.98 -4.07 4.74
N GLU A 152 -13.01 -4.14 5.57
CA GLU A 152 -13.20 -3.24 6.71
C GLU A 152 -12.13 -3.43 7.80
N ASP A 153 -11.81 -4.68 8.14
CA ASP A 153 -10.74 -4.99 9.10
C ASP A 153 -9.38 -4.51 8.56
N GLY A 154 -9.14 -4.70 7.27
CA GLY A 154 -7.94 -4.18 6.61
C GLY A 154 -7.86 -2.66 6.62
N ILE A 155 -8.97 -1.95 6.37
CA ILE A 155 -9.05 -0.49 6.49
C ILE A 155 -8.80 -0.05 7.94
N HIS A 156 -9.34 -0.77 8.91
CA HIS A 156 -9.10 -0.49 10.32
C HIS A 156 -7.64 -0.66 10.69
N ALA A 157 -6.99 -1.73 10.25
CA ALA A 157 -5.56 -1.96 10.44
C ALA A 157 -4.71 -0.81 9.88
N VAL A 158 -5.05 -0.32 8.68
CA VAL A 158 -4.39 0.86 8.08
C VAL A 158 -4.59 2.11 8.93
N LYS A 159 -5.80 2.36 9.45
CA LYS A 159 -6.07 3.50 10.33
C LYS A 159 -5.24 3.45 11.63
N MET A 160 -4.97 2.26 12.13
CA MET A 160 -4.09 2.07 13.31
C MET A 160 -2.61 2.19 12.96
N LEU A 161 -2.22 1.89 11.72
CA LEU A 161 -0.83 1.99 11.25
C LEU A 161 -0.41 3.42 10.91
N LEU A 162 -1.24 4.16 10.17
CA LEU A 162 -0.93 5.50 9.64
C LEU A 162 -0.37 6.47 10.68
N PRO A 163 -0.88 6.54 11.94
CA PRO A 163 -0.30 7.42 12.96
C PRO A 163 1.16 7.12 13.33
N ARG A 164 1.72 6.01 12.86
CA ARG A 164 3.12 5.62 13.05
C ARG A 164 3.96 5.82 11.79
N CYS A 165 3.32 6.18 10.68
CA CYS A 165 4.00 6.30 9.39
C CYS A 165 4.63 7.68 9.21
N TYR A 166 5.81 7.67 8.57
CA TYR A 166 6.42 8.80 7.90
C TYR A 166 6.51 8.44 6.43
N ILE A 167 6.16 9.35 5.53
CA ILE A 167 6.03 9.05 4.10
C ILE A 167 6.90 10.03 3.32
N ASP A 168 7.80 9.49 2.48
CA ASP A 168 8.65 10.32 1.64
C ASP A 168 7.84 11.04 0.55
N VAL A 169 7.93 12.37 0.56
CA VAL A 169 7.15 13.22 -0.33
C VAL A 169 7.62 13.15 -1.78
N ASP A 170 8.89 12.83 -2.02
CA ASP A 170 9.49 12.83 -3.36
C ASP A 170 9.26 11.50 -4.09
N ASN A 171 9.49 10.37 -3.41
CA ASN A 171 9.42 9.04 -3.99
C ASN A 171 8.02 8.41 -3.90
N CYS A 172 7.15 8.92 -3.00
CA CYS A 172 5.82 8.37 -2.76
C CYS A 172 4.66 9.24 -3.31
N LYS A 173 4.90 10.11 -4.30
CA LYS A 173 3.88 11.03 -4.83
C LYS A 173 2.60 10.31 -5.26
N LYS A 174 2.70 9.23 -6.04
CA LYS A 174 1.55 8.44 -6.47
C LYS A 174 0.81 7.81 -5.28
N PHE A 175 1.55 7.28 -4.33
CA PHE A 175 0.99 6.68 -3.12
C PHE A 175 0.24 7.70 -2.26
N ILE A 176 0.85 8.87 -2.00
CA ILE A 176 0.21 9.96 -1.25
C ILE A 176 -1.08 10.40 -1.94
N ASN A 177 -1.05 10.54 -3.26
CA ASN A 177 -2.22 10.90 -4.05
C ASN A 177 -3.31 9.82 -3.96
N ALA A 178 -2.95 8.54 -4.06
CA ALA A 178 -3.87 7.42 -3.89
C ALA A 178 -4.51 7.40 -2.49
N LEU A 179 -3.76 7.69 -1.43
CA LEU A 179 -4.29 7.80 -0.07
C LEU A 179 -5.37 8.88 0.06
N ARG A 180 -5.16 10.05 -0.56
CA ARG A 180 -6.12 11.17 -0.54
C ARG A 180 -7.42 10.83 -1.28
N HIS A 181 -7.31 10.08 -2.38
CA HIS A 181 -8.43 9.77 -3.28
C HIS A 181 -9.16 8.46 -2.95
N PHE A 182 -8.65 7.65 -2.05
CA PHE A 182 -9.30 6.40 -1.66
C PHE A 182 -10.60 6.68 -0.90
N HIS A 183 -11.73 6.39 -1.55
CA HIS A 183 -13.04 6.82 -1.08
C HIS A 183 -14.12 5.75 -1.30
N ARG A 184 -15.26 5.95 -0.65
CA ARG A 184 -16.50 5.22 -0.88
C ARG A 184 -17.44 6.07 -1.72
N MET A 185 -18.04 5.46 -2.74
CA MET A 185 -19.06 6.14 -3.53
C MET A 185 -20.31 6.43 -2.68
N TYR A 186 -20.93 7.58 -2.94
CA TYR A 186 -22.18 7.97 -2.30
C TYR A 186 -23.37 7.51 -3.15
N LYS A 187 -24.34 6.85 -2.50
CA LYS A 187 -25.63 6.49 -3.10
C LYS A 187 -26.64 7.58 -2.82
N GLU A 188 -26.95 8.40 -3.79
CA GLU A 188 -27.90 9.50 -3.60
C GLU A 188 -29.31 9.02 -3.23
N LYS A 189 -29.78 7.91 -3.86
CA LYS A 189 -31.10 7.33 -3.59
C LYS A 189 -31.28 6.89 -2.14
N ASP A 190 -30.25 6.29 -1.55
CA ASP A 190 -30.28 5.75 -0.19
C ASP A 190 -29.70 6.74 0.84
N ARG A 191 -29.15 7.87 0.37
CA ARG A 191 -28.46 8.90 1.19
C ARG A 191 -27.37 8.33 2.09
N MET A 192 -26.63 7.31 1.59
CA MET A 192 -25.57 6.63 2.33
C MET A 192 -24.39 6.29 1.42
N TYR A 193 -23.23 6.05 2.02
CA TYR A 193 -22.07 5.53 1.28
C TYR A 193 -22.18 4.02 1.05
N TYR A 194 -21.59 3.54 -0.05
CA TYR A 194 -21.38 2.12 -0.23
C TYR A 194 -20.50 1.58 0.90
N SER A 195 -20.70 0.32 1.31
CA SER A 195 -19.87 -0.32 2.33
C SER A 195 -18.44 -0.55 1.83
N LYS A 196 -18.28 -0.89 0.54
CA LYS A 196 -16.97 -1.13 -0.06
C LYS A 196 -16.37 0.16 -0.63
N PRO A 197 -15.04 0.32 -0.59
CA PRO A 197 -14.33 1.38 -1.33
C PRO A 197 -14.65 1.31 -2.82
N ASN A 198 -14.55 2.46 -3.49
CA ASN A 198 -14.55 2.48 -4.94
C ASN A 198 -13.28 1.79 -5.47
N HIS A 199 -13.44 0.91 -6.46
CA HIS A 199 -12.29 0.26 -7.09
C HIS A 199 -11.88 1.08 -8.32
N ASP A 200 -10.82 1.85 -8.18
CA ASP A 200 -10.24 2.70 -9.21
C ASP A 200 -8.70 2.72 -9.08
N TRP A 201 -8.07 3.62 -9.80
CA TRP A 201 -6.60 3.78 -9.79
C TRP A 201 -6.00 3.95 -8.38
N SER A 202 -6.75 4.49 -7.42
CA SER A 202 -6.28 4.69 -6.05
C SER A 202 -6.24 3.38 -5.23
N SER A 203 -6.89 2.32 -5.69
CA SER A 203 -7.05 1.08 -4.93
C SER A 203 -5.73 0.34 -4.72
N HIS A 204 -4.90 0.19 -5.75
CA HIS A 204 -3.73 -0.69 -5.72
C HIS A 204 -2.70 -0.30 -4.66
N MET A 205 -2.33 0.98 -4.58
CA MET A 205 -1.42 1.47 -3.54
C MET A 205 -2.01 1.34 -2.14
N ASN A 206 -3.33 1.53 -2.01
CA ASN A 206 -4.03 1.34 -0.73
C ASN A 206 -4.16 -0.13 -0.34
N ASP A 207 -4.26 -1.04 -1.30
CA ASP A 207 -4.27 -2.47 -1.06
C ASP A 207 -2.87 -2.98 -0.66
N ALA A 208 -1.80 -2.43 -1.24
CA ALA A 208 -0.43 -2.67 -0.76
C ALA A 208 -0.23 -2.15 0.68
N LEU A 209 -0.76 -0.98 1.03
CA LEU A 209 -0.74 -0.47 2.40
C LEU A 209 -1.55 -1.35 3.36
N ARG A 210 -2.69 -1.88 2.91
CA ARG A 210 -3.49 -2.83 3.67
C ARG A 210 -2.73 -4.13 3.93
N THR A 211 -2.01 -4.64 2.93
CA THR A 211 -1.12 -5.80 3.06
C THR A 211 -0.01 -5.52 4.07
N LEU A 212 0.59 -4.33 4.05
CA LEU A 212 1.56 -3.90 5.07
C LEU A 212 0.94 -3.93 6.48
N ALA A 213 -0.19 -3.26 6.66
CA ALA A 213 -0.81 -3.11 7.97
C ALA A 213 -1.20 -4.46 8.58
N THR A 214 -1.84 -5.33 7.80
CA THR A 214 -2.28 -6.66 8.26
C THR A 214 -1.12 -7.63 8.48
N GLY A 215 -0.06 -7.53 7.66
CA GLY A 215 1.14 -8.35 7.80
C GLY A 215 1.94 -8.01 9.07
N LEU A 216 2.02 -6.73 9.45
CA LEU A 216 2.67 -6.29 10.70
C LEU A 216 1.88 -6.63 11.96
N GLU A 217 0.54 -6.58 11.90
CA GLU A 217 -0.30 -6.99 13.05
C GLU A 217 -0.14 -8.46 13.37
N ASN A 218 -0.05 -9.31 12.35
CA ASN A 218 0.14 -10.75 12.54
C ASN A 218 1.42 -11.07 13.33
N GLU A 219 2.50 -10.32 13.12
CA GLU A 219 3.75 -10.49 13.90
C GLU A 219 3.56 -10.27 15.39
N LYS A 220 2.74 -9.31 15.80
CA LYS A 220 2.48 -9.06 17.23
C LYS A 220 1.77 -10.25 17.87
N PHE A 221 0.79 -10.83 17.18
CA PHE A 221 0.05 -11.99 17.67
C PHE A 221 0.90 -13.26 17.71
N GLU A 222 1.73 -13.51 16.71
CA GLU A 222 2.64 -14.66 16.67
C GLU A 222 3.70 -14.55 17.78
N ASN A 223 4.32 -13.39 17.95
CA ASN A 223 5.30 -13.16 19.02
C ASN A 223 4.69 -13.29 20.42
N VAL A 224 3.43 -12.92 20.63
CA VAL A 224 2.73 -13.11 21.90
C VAL A 224 2.48 -14.60 22.14
N LYS A 225 2.03 -15.36 21.14
CA LYS A 225 1.82 -16.82 21.25
C LYS A 225 3.12 -17.56 21.56
N VAL A 226 4.22 -17.23 20.88
CA VAL A 226 5.54 -17.84 21.12
C VAL A 226 6.02 -17.55 22.54
N ARG A 227 5.90 -16.30 23.02
CA ARG A 227 6.26 -15.93 24.40
C ARG A 227 5.39 -16.66 25.42
N GLN A 228 4.09 -16.79 25.19
CA GLN A 228 3.20 -17.56 26.08
C GLN A 228 3.57 -19.05 26.12
N GLN A 229 3.86 -19.66 24.97
CA GLN A 229 4.31 -21.06 24.93
C GLN A 229 5.63 -21.27 25.64
N GLN A 230 6.61 -20.37 25.46
CA GLN A 230 7.88 -20.40 26.18
C GLN A 230 7.69 -20.24 27.71
N TYR A 231 6.80 -19.33 28.10
CA TYR A 231 6.49 -19.13 29.52
C TYR A 231 5.83 -20.37 30.16
N MET A 232 4.86 -20.97 29.43
CA MET A 232 4.20 -22.21 29.90
C MET A 232 5.14 -23.40 29.94
N SER A 233 6.12 -23.49 29.04
CA SER A 233 7.15 -24.56 29.11
C SER A 233 8.12 -24.41 30.27
N LEU A 234 8.33 -23.20 30.80
CA LEU A 234 9.17 -22.93 31.94
C LEU A 234 8.50 -23.20 33.30
N ILE A 235 7.15 -23.21 33.32
CA ILE A 235 6.36 -23.45 34.54
C ILE A 235 6.11 -24.95 34.77
N HIS A 236 6.26 -25.78 33.73
CA HIS A 236 6.03 -27.23 33.79
C HIS A 236 7.32 -28.04 33.96
N ILE A 237 8.40 -27.42 34.42
CA ILE A 237 9.61 -28.06 34.96
C ILE A 237 9.57 -27.95 36.49
#